data_84cfdd7f3f8f8967300effe9c9b9ae00
#
_entry.id   84cfdd7f3f8f8967300effe9c9b9ae00
#
_cell.length_a   1.000
_cell.length_b   1.000
_cell.length_c   1.000
_cell.angle_alpha   90.00
_cell.angle_beta   90.00
_cell.angle_gamma   90.00
#
_symmetry.space_group_name_H-M   'P 1'
#
loop_
_entity.id
_entity.type
_entity.pdbx_description
1 polymer ?
#
loop_
_entity_poly.entity_id
_entity_poly.type
_entity_poly.pdbx_seq_one_letter_code
_entity_poly.pdbx_strand_id
1 'polypeptide(L)'
;MTPSPRYKGVLKNSGFNFLPDGKSFHVFGMMSRELELIVCCVGVFVSFSLFAVMQEDVYEAQGENGGERFSMTFFALVFERAVNALCALLAIFVFGGSGYKLPLKEIFHSGSSQMLAMAASNEALRYVSYPTQVLGKSCKMVPVMLGGLVLGGRKFSRFQYLSVAFVTFGVFLFNYGKASSSSGKSASVTENSTYGLSLIFLSLVFDAITGGLQDKVKTSTKVLNPSHRKTAKPSAHESMLYTNLSGAIVALVFAILTGQITSGFAFCAKYPKVLKAIVSYSLASAVGQNFIYHTITSFDVLVLTTVTTTRKIFSTVYSVFRNPNQTLTNIQWTGCFIVFAFLGMETAEKVRRSRNINAARGRAKLV
;
A
#
# COMPACT_ATOMS: atom_id res chain seq x y z
N MET A 1 -15.52 35.29 18.42
CA MET A 1 -16.55 34.64 17.59
C MET A 1 -16.37 33.14 17.67
N THR A 2 -17.26 32.49 18.36
CA THR A 2 -17.26 31.04 18.64
C THR A 2 -17.64 30.24 17.37
N PRO A 3 -17.01 29.08 17.10
CA PRO A 3 -17.34 28.29 15.91
C PRO A 3 -18.70 27.61 16.04
N SER A 4 -19.45 27.65 14.94
CA SER A 4 -20.81 27.13 14.74
C SER A 4 -20.95 25.62 15.05
N PRO A 5 -22.01 25.20 15.77
CA PRO A 5 -22.13 23.84 16.31
C PRO A 5 -23.00 22.95 15.41
N ARG A 6 -22.59 22.62 14.18
CA ARG A 6 -23.45 21.80 13.29
C ARG A 6 -23.06 20.32 13.14
N TYR A 7 -21.97 19.87 13.72
CA TYR A 7 -21.58 18.44 13.67
C TYR A 7 -21.58 17.72 15.02
N LYS A 8 -22.02 18.38 16.10
CA LYS A 8 -22.25 17.71 17.40
C LYS A 8 -23.58 16.95 17.49
N GLY A 9 -24.44 17.05 16.47
CA GLY A 9 -25.84 16.59 16.56
C GLY A 9 -26.09 15.12 16.22
N VAL A 10 -25.18 14.43 15.51
CA VAL A 10 -25.46 13.04 15.07
C VAL A 10 -24.95 11.99 16.06
N LEU A 11 -24.00 12.34 16.92
CA LEU A 11 -23.46 11.40 17.93
C LEU A 11 -23.90 11.71 19.38
N LYS A 12 -24.76 12.69 19.59
CA LYS A 12 -25.21 13.10 20.94
C LYS A 12 -26.31 12.22 21.54
N ASN A 13 -26.86 11.28 20.77
CA ASN A 13 -27.92 10.36 21.22
C ASN A 13 -27.47 8.96 21.62
N SER A 14 -26.17 8.65 21.53
CA SER A 14 -25.61 7.46 22.15
C SER A 14 -24.87 7.93 23.39
N GLY A 15 -25.39 7.61 24.59
CA GLY A 15 -24.95 8.10 25.90
C GLY A 15 -23.52 7.74 26.32
N PHE A 16 -22.55 7.98 25.45
CA PHE A 16 -21.13 7.90 25.71
C PHE A 16 -20.54 9.31 25.79
N ASN A 17 -20.24 9.75 27.00
CA ASN A 17 -19.46 10.95 27.24
C ASN A 17 -18.04 10.76 26.74
N PHE A 18 -17.73 11.33 25.57
CA PHE A 18 -16.36 11.43 25.09
C PHE A 18 -15.65 12.58 25.84
N LEU A 19 -14.41 12.30 26.26
CA LEU A 19 -13.50 13.20 26.95
C LEU A 19 -13.48 14.61 26.32
N PRO A 20 -13.55 15.69 27.14
CA PRO A 20 -13.39 17.04 26.64
C PRO A 20 -11.92 17.26 26.29
N ASP A 21 -11.69 17.96 25.19
CA ASP A 21 -10.41 18.32 24.58
C ASP A 21 -9.86 17.28 23.60
N GLY A 22 -10.06 17.62 22.30
CA GLY A 22 -9.57 16.90 21.13
C GLY A 22 -8.04 16.80 21.01
N LYS A 23 -7.42 16.17 21.96
CA LYS A 23 -6.05 15.66 21.87
C LYS A 23 -6.14 14.26 21.26
N SER A 24 -6.04 14.18 19.94
CA SER A 24 -5.69 12.94 19.27
C SER A 24 -4.41 12.43 19.93
N PHE A 25 -4.47 11.27 20.56
CA PHE A 25 -3.30 10.59 21.09
C PHE A 25 -2.45 10.15 19.91
N HIS A 26 -1.58 11.05 19.44
CA HIS A 26 -0.59 10.73 18.42
C HIS A 26 0.52 9.94 19.11
N VAL A 27 0.46 8.61 19.02
CA VAL A 27 1.57 7.72 19.42
C VAL A 27 2.88 8.17 18.73
N PHE A 28 2.78 8.81 17.57
CA PHE A 28 3.91 9.34 16.80
C PHE A 28 4.22 10.83 17.07
N GLY A 29 3.41 11.55 17.84
CA GLY A 29 3.56 13.00 18.02
C GLY A 29 4.77 13.44 18.85
N MET A 30 5.45 12.53 19.52
CA MET A 30 6.65 12.77 20.32
C MET A 30 7.95 12.29 19.64
N MET A 31 7.84 11.65 18.45
CA MET A 31 8.99 11.07 17.76
C MET A 31 9.60 12.06 16.75
N SER A 32 10.92 11.97 16.54
CA SER A 32 11.53 12.67 15.41
C SER A 32 10.99 12.13 14.09
N ARG A 33 10.94 12.96 13.06
CA ARG A 33 10.37 12.61 11.77
C ARG A 33 11.09 11.45 11.09
N GLU A 34 12.39 11.34 11.33
CA GLU A 34 13.23 10.24 10.87
C GLU A 34 12.87 8.92 11.57
N LEU A 35 12.69 8.99 12.90
CA LEU A 35 12.29 7.81 13.70
C LEU A 35 10.88 7.35 13.33
N GLU A 36 9.95 8.28 13.10
CA GLU A 36 8.59 7.99 12.61
C GLU A 36 8.64 7.22 11.28
N LEU A 37 9.48 7.65 10.34
CA LEU A 37 9.67 6.96 9.06
C LEU A 37 10.26 5.56 9.24
N ILE A 38 11.27 5.41 10.09
CA ILE A 38 11.89 4.10 10.39
C ILE A 38 10.86 3.14 10.97
N VAL A 39 10.07 3.58 11.94
CA VAL A 39 9.00 2.75 12.54
C VAL A 39 7.96 2.35 11.49
N CYS A 40 7.57 3.26 10.60
CA CYS A 40 6.67 2.94 9.49
C CYS A 40 7.29 1.91 8.54
N CYS A 41 8.57 2.07 8.17
CA CYS A 41 9.27 1.11 7.31
C CYS A 41 9.33 -0.28 7.94
N VAL A 42 9.73 -0.38 9.20
CA VAL A 42 9.79 -1.65 9.95
C VAL A 42 8.39 -2.26 10.08
N GLY A 43 7.40 -1.45 10.44
CA GLY A 43 6.01 -1.89 10.57
C GLY A 43 5.45 -2.46 9.26
N VAL A 44 5.66 -1.76 8.14
CA VAL A 44 5.28 -2.26 6.80
C VAL A 44 6.04 -3.54 6.46
N PHE A 45 7.34 -3.59 6.74
CA PHE A 45 8.16 -4.76 6.44
C PHE A 45 7.68 -6.01 7.19
N VAL A 46 7.55 -5.93 8.51
CA VAL A 46 7.16 -7.06 9.37
C VAL A 46 5.74 -7.51 9.05
N SER A 47 4.78 -6.59 9.05
CA SER A 47 3.36 -6.93 8.86
C SER A 47 3.09 -7.56 7.50
N PHE A 48 3.69 -7.01 6.43
CA PHE A 48 3.48 -7.56 5.09
C PHE A 48 4.36 -8.77 4.76
N SER A 49 5.39 -9.05 5.53
CA SER A 49 6.09 -10.34 5.45
C SER A 49 5.24 -11.44 6.08
N LEU A 50 4.65 -11.19 7.24
CA LEU A 50 3.69 -12.11 7.87
C LEU A 50 2.45 -12.33 6.99
N PHE A 51 1.88 -11.23 6.45
CA PHE A 51 0.77 -11.29 5.51
C PHE A 51 1.10 -12.18 4.31
N ALA A 52 2.27 -12.03 3.70
CA ALA A 52 2.65 -12.79 2.52
C ALA A 52 2.74 -14.30 2.80
N VAL A 53 3.32 -14.70 3.93
CA VAL A 53 3.40 -16.12 4.35
C VAL A 53 2.00 -16.68 4.59
N MET A 54 1.17 -15.99 5.36
CA MET A 54 -0.20 -16.44 5.65
C MET A 54 -1.10 -16.46 4.41
N GLN A 55 -0.87 -15.54 3.46
CA GLN A 55 -1.59 -15.53 2.19
C GLN A 55 -1.18 -16.71 1.31
N GLU A 56 0.11 -17.04 1.26
CA GLU A 56 0.61 -18.22 0.55
C GLU A 56 -0.05 -19.49 1.06
N ASP A 57 -0.17 -19.66 2.39
CA ASP A 57 -0.86 -20.78 3.03
C ASP A 57 -2.31 -20.96 2.53
N VAL A 58 -3.02 -19.86 2.24
CA VAL A 58 -4.40 -19.91 1.71
C VAL A 58 -4.45 -20.39 0.27
N TYR A 59 -3.55 -19.87 -0.59
CA TYR A 59 -3.55 -20.19 -2.02
C TYR A 59 -2.85 -21.51 -2.34
N GLU A 60 -1.95 -21.99 -1.46
CA GLU A 60 -1.34 -23.31 -1.54
C GLU A 60 -2.15 -24.40 -0.82
N ALA A 61 -3.12 -24.00 0.02
CA ALA A 61 -3.99 -24.96 0.69
C ALA A 61 -4.72 -25.84 -0.34
N GLN A 62 -4.15 -27.02 -0.54
CA GLN A 62 -4.82 -28.11 -1.24
C GLN A 62 -5.75 -28.81 -0.25
N GLY A 63 -6.96 -29.14 -0.68
CA GLY A 63 -7.79 -30.06 0.09
C GLY A 63 -6.98 -31.33 0.38
N GLU A 64 -7.13 -31.87 1.60
CA GLU A 64 -6.52 -33.15 1.98
C GLU A 64 -6.82 -34.18 0.87
N ASN A 65 -5.77 -34.84 0.36
CA ASN A 65 -5.80 -35.81 -0.75
C ASN A 65 -5.86 -35.25 -2.20
N GLY A 66 -5.24 -34.10 -2.49
CA GLY A 66 -5.18 -33.60 -3.87
C GLY A 66 -6.44 -32.87 -4.35
N GLY A 67 -7.27 -32.40 -3.42
CA GLY A 67 -8.52 -31.70 -3.69
C GLY A 67 -8.34 -30.32 -4.34
N GLU A 68 -9.46 -29.67 -4.59
CA GLU A 68 -9.55 -28.34 -5.24
C GLU A 68 -8.70 -27.29 -4.51
N ARG A 69 -7.95 -26.49 -5.28
CA ARG A 69 -7.21 -25.32 -4.76
C ARG A 69 -8.15 -24.14 -4.56
N PHE A 70 -7.88 -23.34 -3.52
CA PHE A 70 -8.61 -22.09 -3.32
C PHE A 70 -8.35 -21.12 -4.48
N SER A 71 -9.38 -20.80 -5.25
CA SER A 71 -9.30 -19.92 -6.44
C SER A 71 -10.17 -18.67 -6.36
N MET A 72 -10.87 -18.45 -5.24
CA MET A 72 -11.86 -17.39 -5.07
C MET A 72 -11.20 -16.09 -4.59
N THR A 73 -10.38 -15.48 -5.45
CA THR A 73 -9.60 -14.27 -5.13
C THR A 73 -10.46 -13.11 -4.69
N PHE A 74 -11.59 -12.84 -5.37
CA PHE A 74 -12.47 -11.72 -5.00
C PHE A 74 -13.15 -11.93 -3.66
N PHE A 75 -13.53 -13.16 -3.33
CA PHE A 75 -14.05 -13.51 -2.00
C PHE A 75 -13.03 -13.17 -0.89
N ALA A 76 -11.80 -13.62 -1.05
CA ALA A 76 -10.73 -13.32 -0.10
C ALA A 76 -10.45 -11.81 0.04
N LEU A 77 -10.48 -11.08 -1.08
CA LEU A 77 -10.31 -9.62 -1.08
C LEU A 77 -11.46 -8.88 -0.39
N VAL A 78 -12.71 -9.35 -0.51
CA VAL A 78 -13.86 -8.78 0.25
C VAL A 78 -13.60 -8.88 1.74
N PHE A 79 -13.21 -10.08 2.23
CA PHE A 79 -12.90 -10.28 3.65
C PHE A 79 -11.74 -9.40 4.12
N GLU A 80 -10.63 -9.39 3.38
CA GLU A 80 -9.46 -8.57 3.72
C GLU A 80 -9.83 -7.10 3.82
N ARG A 81 -10.55 -6.56 2.82
CA ARG A 81 -10.95 -5.15 2.81
C ARG A 81 -11.95 -4.81 3.90
N ALA A 82 -12.89 -5.71 4.18
CA ALA A 82 -13.88 -5.54 5.27
C ALA A 82 -13.18 -5.53 6.64
N VAL A 83 -12.26 -6.44 6.91
CA VAL A 83 -11.48 -6.47 8.15
C VAL A 83 -10.63 -5.20 8.30
N ASN A 84 -9.97 -4.76 7.22
CA ASN A 84 -9.19 -3.52 7.23
C ASN A 84 -10.07 -2.29 7.52
N ALA A 85 -11.26 -2.21 6.92
CA ALA A 85 -12.20 -1.13 7.18
C ALA A 85 -12.72 -1.17 8.63
N LEU A 86 -13.04 -2.35 9.15
CA LEU A 86 -13.48 -2.52 10.53
C LEU A 86 -12.39 -2.11 11.54
N CYS A 87 -11.14 -2.55 11.33
CA CYS A 87 -10.02 -2.14 12.18
C CYS A 87 -9.79 -0.62 12.14
N ALA A 88 -9.92 0.00 10.96
CA ALA A 88 -9.82 1.45 10.83
C ALA A 88 -10.97 2.18 11.53
N LEU A 89 -12.19 1.65 11.45
CA LEU A 89 -13.35 2.19 12.16
C LEU A 89 -13.16 2.12 13.67
N LEU A 90 -12.72 0.98 14.20
CA LEU A 90 -12.39 0.84 15.62
C LEU A 90 -11.29 1.80 16.06
N ALA A 91 -10.25 1.99 15.23
CA ALA A 91 -9.20 2.97 15.49
C ALA A 91 -9.74 4.40 15.51
N ILE A 92 -10.69 4.77 14.65
CA ILE A 92 -11.34 6.09 14.68
C ILE A 92 -12.17 6.26 15.97
N PHE A 93 -12.84 5.21 16.44
CA PHE A 93 -13.58 5.27 17.72
C PHE A 93 -12.64 5.48 18.91
N VAL A 94 -11.45 4.87 18.91
CA VAL A 94 -10.47 4.96 20.01
C VAL A 94 -9.66 6.25 19.96
N PHE A 95 -9.13 6.59 18.78
CA PHE A 95 -8.17 7.70 18.61
C PHE A 95 -8.81 8.98 18.06
N GLY A 96 -10.07 8.93 17.62
CA GLY A 96 -10.74 10.04 16.97
C GLY A 96 -10.40 10.18 15.47
N GLY A 97 -11.25 10.93 14.77
CA GLY A 97 -11.02 11.33 13.37
C GLY A 97 -10.31 12.68 13.29
N SER A 98 -10.00 13.11 12.06
CA SER A 98 -9.37 14.40 11.80
C SER A 98 -10.29 15.61 12.07
N GLY A 99 -11.61 15.39 12.09
CA GLY A 99 -12.63 16.44 12.21
C GLY A 99 -12.75 17.33 10.97
N TYR A 100 -12.03 17.05 9.90
CA TYR A 100 -12.09 17.80 8.65
C TYR A 100 -13.09 17.20 7.67
N LYS A 101 -13.59 18.03 6.75
CA LYS A 101 -14.39 17.56 5.61
C LYS A 101 -13.47 16.82 4.64
N LEU A 102 -13.84 15.59 4.29
CA LEU A 102 -13.05 14.73 3.41
C LEU A 102 -13.64 14.70 1.99
N PRO A 103 -12.81 14.63 0.95
CA PRO A 103 -13.23 14.49 -0.43
C PRO A 103 -13.60 13.04 -0.74
N LEU A 104 -14.78 12.58 -0.27
CA LEU A 104 -15.20 11.18 -0.36
C LEU A 104 -15.23 10.65 -1.80
N LYS A 105 -15.54 11.51 -2.78
CA LYS A 105 -15.53 11.13 -4.21
C LYS A 105 -14.14 10.71 -4.68
N GLU A 106 -13.12 11.50 -4.38
CA GLU A 106 -11.73 11.20 -4.75
C GLU A 106 -11.23 9.96 -4.00
N ILE A 107 -11.63 9.80 -2.74
CA ILE A 107 -11.25 8.61 -1.94
C ILE A 107 -11.91 7.36 -2.52
N PHE A 108 -13.20 7.43 -2.90
CA PHE A 108 -13.91 6.32 -3.53
C PHE A 108 -13.24 5.90 -4.84
N HIS A 109 -12.91 6.85 -5.72
CA HIS A 109 -12.20 6.54 -6.96
C HIS A 109 -10.81 5.97 -6.71
N SER A 110 -10.09 6.45 -5.69
CA SER A 110 -8.79 5.91 -5.30
C SER A 110 -8.88 4.44 -4.83
N GLY A 111 -9.85 4.13 -3.96
CA GLY A 111 -10.08 2.77 -3.48
C GLY A 111 -10.52 1.81 -4.59
N SER A 112 -11.41 2.27 -5.46
CA SER A 112 -11.87 1.51 -6.64
C SER A 112 -10.71 1.23 -7.60
N SER A 113 -9.90 2.24 -7.92
CA SER A 113 -8.73 2.09 -8.79
C SER A 113 -7.70 1.13 -8.18
N GLN A 114 -7.46 1.21 -6.88
CA GLN A 114 -6.56 0.29 -6.18
C GLN A 114 -7.07 -1.16 -6.27
N MET A 115 -8.37 -1.37 -6.11
CA MET A 115 -8.98 -2.69 -6.23
C MET A 115 -8.85 -3.25 -7.65
N LEU A 116 -9.12 -2.43 -8.67
CA LEU A 116 -8.96 -2.82 -10.08
C LEU A 116 -7.50 -3.12 -10.42
N ALA A 117 -6.55 -2.37 -9.89
CA ALA A 117 -5.12 -2.65 -10.05
C ALA A 117 -4.75 -4.02 -9.47
N MET A 118 -5.29 -4.39 -8.31
CA MET A 118 -5.06 -5.69 -7.69
C MET A 118 -5.73 -6.81 -8.48
N ALA A 119 -6.98 -6.61 -8.90
CA ALA A 119 -7.72 -7.60 -9.70
C ALA A 119 -7.01 -7.90 -11.03
N ALA A 120 -6.64 -6.86 -11.77
CA ALA A 120 -5.91 -7.03 -13.04
C ALA A 120 -4.54 -7.71 -12.83
N SER A 121 -3.83 -7.39 -11.75
CA SER A 121 -2.55 -8.00 -11.42
C SER A 121 -2.68 -9.48 -11.05
N ASN A 122 -3.71 -9.84 -10.28
CA ASN A 122 -3.94 -11.23 -9.87
C ASN A 122 -4.44 -12.07 -11.05
N GLU A 123 -5.33 -11.52 -11.88
CA GLU A 123 -5.81 -12.20 -13.08
C GLU A 123 -4.67 -12.44 -14.08
N ALA A 124 -3.72 -11.52 -14.20
CA ALA A 124 -2.57 -11.69 -15.07
C ALA A 124 -1.76 -12.97 -14.76
N LEU A 125 -1.71 -13.42 -13.49
CA LEU A 125 -0.99 -14.64 -13.08
C LEU A 125 -1.52 -15.92 -13.72
N ARG A 126 -2.72 -15.90 -14.29
CA ARG A 126 -3.27 -17.04 -15.05
C ARG A 126 -2.68 -17.15 -16.45
N TYR A 127 -2.09 -16.07 -16.97
CA TYR A 127 -1.66 -15.93 -18.37
C TYR A 127 -0.17 -15.62 -18.50
N VAL A 128 0.50 -15.26 -17.43
CA VAL A 128 1.95 -15.00 -17.38
C VAL A 128 2.57 -15.68 -16.18
N SER A 129 3.87 -15.97 -16.29
CA SER A 129 4.63 -16.51 -15.17
C SER A 129 4.75 -15.49 -14.03
N TYR A 130 4.83 -15.98 -12.79
CA TYR A 130 5.06 -15.12 -11.62
C TYR A 130 6.29 -14.19 -11.77
N PRO A 131 7.46 -14.66 -12.27
CA PRO A 131 8.59 -13.79 -12.53
C PRO A 131 8.28 -12.66 -13.50
N THR A 132 7.54 -12.93 -14.58
CA THR A 132 7.12 -11.90 -15.56
C THR A 132 6.22 -10.85 -14.92
N GLN A 133 5.26 -11.25 -14.08
CA GLN A 133 4.42 -10.31 -13.34
C GLN A 133 5.24 -9.44 -12.38
N VAL A 134 6.19 -10.04 -11.65
CA VAL A 134 7.06 -9.32 -10.71
C VAL A 134 7.94 -8.31 -11.45
N LEU A 135 8.51 -8.69 -12.62
CA LEU A 135 9.28 -7.79 -13.48
C LEU A 135 8.44 -6.61 -13.95
N GLY A 136 7.24 -6.86 -14.49
CA GLY A 136 6.35 -5.79 -14.93
C GLY A 136 5.98 -4.83 -13.78
N LYS A 137 5.64 -5.37 -12.61
CA LYS A 137 5.32 -4.57 -11.41
C LYS A 137 6.55 -3.86 -10.81
N SER A 138 7.75 -4.20 -11.18
CA SER A 138 8.96 -3.51 -10.73
C SER A 138 9.02 -2.05 -11.21
N CYS A 139 8.40 -1.76 -12.34
CA CYS A 139 8.31 -0.42 -12.90
C CYS A 139 7.24 0.47 -12.24
N LYS A 140 6.53 -0.01 -11.21
CA LYS A 140 5.40 0.69 -10.56
C LYS A 140 5.73 2.11 -10.09
N MET A 141 6.95 2.40 -9.70
CA MET A 141 7.34 3.74 -9.22
C MET A 141 7.16 4.82 -10.30
N VAL A 142 7.44 4.50 -11.56
CA VAL A 142 7.30 5.44 -12.69
C VAL A 142 5.83 5.83 -12.90
N PRO A 143 4.87 4.90 -13.11
CA PRO A 143 3.47 5.26 -13.26
C PRO A 143 2.89 5.96 -12.04
N VAL A 144 3.26 5.59 -10.81
CA VAL A 144 2.81 6.29 -9.59
C VAL A 144 3.30 7.73 -9.56
N MET A 145 4.54 8.00 -9.96
CA MET A 145 5.08 9.35 -10.06
C MET A 145 4.36 10.16 -11.14
N LEU A 146 4.08 9.57 -12.32
CA LEU A 146 3.28 10.20 -13.38
C LEU A 146 1.85 10.51 -12.91
N GLY A 147 1.20 9.59 -12.20
CA GLY A 147 -0.11 9.82 -11.58
C GLY A 147 -0.11 10.98 -10.60
N GLY A 148 0.92 11.07 -9.74
CA GLY A 148 1.12 12.19 -8.83
C GLY A 148 1.31 13.54 -9.54
N LEU A 149 2.00 13.53 -10.70
CA LEU A 149 2.21 14.71 -11.53
C LEU A 149 0.89 15.19 -12.19
N VAL A 150 0.19 14.27 -12.86
CA VAL A 150 -0.97 14.58 -13.70
C VAL A 150 -2.23 14.81 -12.86
N LEU A 151 -2.55 13.90 -11.96
CA LEU A 151 -3.78 13.92 -11.15
C LEU A 151 -3.58 14.59 -9.79
N GLY A 152 -2.40 14.39 -9.18
CA GLY A 152 -2.08 14.91 -7.86
C GLY A 152 -1.60 16.35 -7.86
N GLY A 153 -1.28 16.95 -9.03
CA GLY A 153 -0.75 18.30 -9.17
C GLY A 153 0.60 18.50 -8.48
N ARG A 154 1.37 17.43 -8.25
CA ARG A 154 2.69 17.48 -7.59
C ARG A 154 3.77 17.91 -8.56
N LYS A 155 4.76 18.60 -8.01
CA LYS A 155 6.01 18.93 -8.73
C LYS A 155 7.15 18.12 -8.11
N PHE A 156 7.89 17.43 -8.94
CA PHE A 156 9.06 16.66 -8.50
C PHE A 156 10.33 17.36 -8.91
N SER A 157 11.40 17.21 -8.12
CA SER A 157 12.71 17.74 -8.46
C SER A 157 13.39 16.85 -9.53
N ARG A 158 14.35 17.42 -10.28
CA ARG A 158 15.14 16.64 -11.25
C ARG A 158 15.82 15.44 -10.61
N PHE A 159 16.27 15.59 -9.37
CA PHE A 159 16.89 14.51 -8.61
C PHE A 159 15.89 13.38 -8.29
N GLN A 160 14.62 13.68 -7.99
CA GLN A 160 13.59 12.67 -7.77
C GLN A 160 13.27 11.87 -9.04
N TYR A 161 13.24 12.53 -10.23
CA TYR A 161 13.11 11.82 -11.50
C TYR A 161 14.25 10.83 -11.72
N LEU A 162 15.49 11.30 -11.46
CA LEU A 162 16.68 10.45 -11.60
C LEU A 162 16.66 9.29 -10.62
N SER A 163 16.33 9.54 -9.35
CA SER A 163 16.22 8.50 -8.31
C SER A 163 15.17 7.44 -8.69
N VAL A 164 13.98 7.85 -9.14
CA VAL A 164 12.93 6.92 -9.56
C VAL A 164 13.38 6.07 -10.76
N ALA A 165 14.06 6.68 -11.75
CA ALA A 165 14.58 5.96 -12.89
C ALA A 165 15.61 4.90 -12.48
N PHE A 166 16.61 5.26 -11.67
CA PHE A 166 17.65 4.32 -11.25
C PHE A 166 17.14 3.26 -10.28
N VAL A 167 16.27 3.63 -9.33
CA VAL A 167 15.65 2.63 -8.43
C VAL A 167 14.81 1.65 -9.25
N THR A 168 14.01 2.12 -10.20
CA THR A 168 13.21 1.25 -11.08
C THR A 168 14.11 0.32 -11.88
N PHE A 169 15.20 0.84 -12.44
CA PHE A 169 16.16 0.05 -13.20
C PHE A 169 16.86 -0.99 -12.32
N GLY A 170 17.29 -0.63 -11.12
CA GLY A 170 17.91 -1.57 -10.18
C GLY A 170 16.95 -2.69 -9.74
N VAL A 171 15.67 -2.34 -9.46
CA VAL A 171 14.63 -3.34 -9.15
C VAL A 171 14.35 -4.25 -10.34
N PHE A 172 14.33 -3.71 -11.55
CA PHE A 172 14.19 -4.48 -12.77
C PHE A 172 15.35 -5.48 -12.93
N LEU A 173 16.60 -5.04 -12.82
CA LEU A 173 17.79 -5.92 -12.88
C LEU A 173 17.73 -7.03 -11.83
N PHE A 174 17.34 -6.68 -10.59
CA PHE A 174 17.22 -7.66 -9.51
C PHE A 174 16.21 -8.77 -9.85
N ASN A 175 15.02 -8.40 -10.30
CA ASN A 175 13.98 -9.37 -10.63
C ASN A 175 14.31 -10.14 -11.93
N TYR A 176 14.99 -9.51 -12.89
CA TYR A 176 15.47 -10.17 -14.09
C TYR A 176 16.48 -11.26 -13.77
N GLY A 177 17.47 -10.97 -12.91
CA GLY A 177 18.43 -11.97 -12.43
C GLY A 177 17.77 -13.14 -11.68
N LYS A 178 16.71 -12.86 -10.91
CA LYS A 178 15.91 -13.88 -10.23
C LYS A 178 15.15 -14.78 -11.23
N ALA A 179 14.52 -14.20 -12.25
CA ALA A 179 13.81 -14.94 -13.28
C ALA A 179 14.74 -15.86 -14.08
N SER A 180 15.92 -15.37 -14.45
CA SER A 180 16.93 -16.14 -15.18
C SER A 180 17.46 -17.33 -14.39
N SER A 181 17.57 -17.21 -13.06
CA SER A 181 18.03 -18.30 -12.17
C SER A 181 16.96 -19.37 -11.98
N SER A 182 15.68 -19.02 -12.08
CA SER A 182 14.54 -19.93 -11.84
C SER A 182 14.18 -20.75 -13.09
N SER A 183 14.61 -20.35 -14.26
CA SER A 183 14.26 -21.00 -15.53
C SER A 183 14.76 -22.47 -15.66
N GLY A 184 15.55 -22.94 -14.70
CA GLY A 184 16.02 -24.32 -14.63
C GLY A 184 15.15 -25.29 -13.81
N LYS A 185 14.11 -24.79 -13.09
CA LYS A 185 13.26 -25.62 -12.22
C LYS A 185 11.79 -25.29 -12.48
N SER A 186 11.12 -26.12 -13.22
CA SER A 186 9.67 -26.12 -13.52
C SER A 186 9.26 -25.29 -14.73
N ALA A 187 9.41 -25.85 -15.89
CA ALA A 187 8.73 -25.41 -17.09
C ALA A 187 7.41 -26.18 -17.28
N SER A 188 6.36 -25.74 -16.64
CA SER A 188 5.02 -25.79 -17.25
C SER A 188 4.67 -24.36 -17.66
N VAL A 189 5.33 -23.90 -18.72
CA VAL A 189 5.21 -22.54 -19.21
C VAL A 189 3.94 -22.45 -20.00
N THR A 190 2.92 -21.85 -19.44
CA THR A 190 1.97 -21.06 -20.23
C THR A 190 2.81 -19.93 -20.85
N GLU A 191 2.97 -19.95 -22.18
CA GLU A 191 3.63 -18.89 -22.91
C GLU A 191 3.09 -17.54 -22.45
N ASN A 192 3.98 -16.56 -22.22
CA ASN A 192 3.59 -15.22 -21.77
C ASN A 192 2.58 -14.64 -22.78
N SER A 193 1.31 -14.78 -22.47
CA SER A 193 0.23 -14.32 -23.32
C SER A 193 0.24 -12.81 -23.42
N THR A 194 0.07 -12.27 -24.61
CA THR A 194 -0.13 -10.81 -24.84
C THR A 194 -1.26 -10.26 -23.99
N TYR A 195 -2.31 -11.06 -23.76
CA TYR A 195 -3.41 -10.72 -22.87
C TYR A 195 -2.94 -10.55 -21.41
N GLY A 196 -2.13 -11.46 -20.90
CA GLY A 196 -1.57 -11.35 -19.54
C GLY A 196 -0.64 -10.15 -19.36
N LEU A 197 0.17 -9.82 -20.37
CA LEU A 197 1.01 -8.61 -20.37
C LEU A 197 0.14 -7.34 -20.40
N SER A 198 -0.96 -7.32 -21.16
CA SER A 198 -1.90 -6.20 -21.19
C SER A 198 -2.58 -5.99 -19.83
N LEU A 199 -2.89 -7.06 -19.08
CA LEU A 199 -3.42 -6.98 -17.72
C LEU A 199 -2.41 -6.39 -16.74
N ILE A 200 -1.11 -6.74 -16.87
CA ILE A 200 -0.05 -6.11 -16.04
C ILE A 200 0.04 -4.62 -16.36
N PHE A 201 0.03 -4.23 -17.64
CA PHE A 201 0.03 -2.84 -18.03
C PHE A 201 -1.19 -2.09 -17.49
N LEU A 202 -2.39 -2.64 -17.64
CA LEU A 202 -3.62 -2.09 -17.09
C LEU A 202 -3.54 -1.90 -15.57
N SER A 203 -2.98 -2.88 -14.87
CA SER A 203 -2.73 -2.78 -13.42
C SER A 203 -1.79 -1.62 -13.07
N LEU A 204 -0.75 -1.35 -13.86
CA LEU A 204 0.15 -0.21 -13.67
C LEU A 204 -0.54 1.12 -13.94
N VAL A 205 -1.44 1.19 -14.91
CA VAL A 205 -2.28 2.38 -15.17
C VAL A 205 -3.18 2.67 -13.98
N PHE A 206 -3.86 1.65 -13.43
CA PHE A 206 -4.65 1.81 -12.20
C PHE A 206 -3.79 2.18 -10.99
N ASP A 207 -2.57 1.67 -10.87
CA ASP A 207 -1.63 2.07 -9.83
C ASP A 207 -1.26 3.57 -9.96
N ALA A 208 -1.09 4.08 -11.19
CA ALA A 208 -0.84 5.50 -11.46
C ALA A 208 -2.04 6.37 -11.03
N ILE A 209 -3.25 5.98 -11.42
CA ILE A 209 -4.49 6.66 -11.03
C ILE A 209 -4.64 6.67 -9.52
N THR A 210 -4.43 5.53 -8.86
CA THR A 210 -4.50 5.42 -7.39
C THR A 210 -3.53 6.38 -6.72
N GLY A 211 -2.26 6.39 -7.14
CA GLY A 211 -1.24 7.26 -6.57
C GLY A 211 -1.57 8.74 -6.75
N GLY A 212 -2.00 9.13 -7.95
CA GLY A 212 -2.42 10.50 -8.25
C GLY A 212 -3.65 10.93 -7.44
N LEU A 213 -4.66 10.07 -7.31
CA LEU A 213 -5.85 10.37 -6.51
C LEU A 213 -5.53 10.45 -5.02
N GLN A 214 -4.67 9.61 -4.48
CA GLN A 214 -4.22 9.69 -3.08
C GLN A 214 -3.50 11.02 -2.79
N ASP A 215 -2.70 11.52 -3.72
CA ASP A 215 -2.10 12.85 -3.60
C ASP A 215 -3.15 13.96 -3.74
N LYS A 216 -4.11 13.81 -4.65
CA LYS A 216 -5.22 14.75 -4.84
C LYS A 216 -6.10 14.85 -3.59
N VAL A 217 -6.37 13.76 -2.90
CA VAL A 217 -7.15 13.75 -1.64
C VAL A 217 -6.57 14.73 -0.62
N LYS A 218 -5.25 14.82 -0.48
CA LYS A 218 -4.61 15.79 0.43
C LYS A 218 -4.87 17.23 0.01
N THR A 219 -4.83 17.51 -1.28
CA THR A 219 -5.06 18.86 -1.83
C THR A 219 -6.53 19.24 -1.71
N SER A 220 -7.44 18.34 -2.09
CA SER A 220 -8.88 18.55 -1.99
C SER A 220 -9.34 18.72 -0.54
N THR A 221 -8.78 17.99 0.42
CA THR A 221 -9.07 18.17 1.84
C THR A 221 -8.75 19.59 2.30
N LYS A 222 -7.62 20.17 1.84
CA LYS A 222 -7.24 21.56 2.16
C LYS A 222 -8.18 22.59 1.53
N VAL A 223 -8.69 22.30 0.34
CA VAL A 223 -9.67 23.18 -0.34
C VAL A 223 -11.03 23.14 0.36
N LEU A 224 -11.48 21.95 0.79
CA LEU A 224 -12.74 21.78 1.51
C LEU A 224 -12.74 22.39 2.94
N ASN A 225 -11.55 22.68 3.48
CA ASN A 225 -11.39 23.25 4.82
C ASN A 225 -10.57 24.55 4.79
N PRO A 226 -11.13 25.67 4.26
CA PRO A 226 -10.38 26.91 4.04
C PRO A 226 -9.85 27.53 5.33
N SER A 227 -10.57 27.44 6.44
CA SER A 227 -10.16 27.93 7.77
C SER A 227 -8.91 27.21 8.30
N HIS A 228 -8.68 25.98 7.89
CA HIS A 228 -7.57 25.13 8.33
C HIS A 228 -6.67 24.71 7.18
N ARG A 229 -6.59 25.48 6.09
CA ARG A 229 -5.92 25.11 4.84
C ARG A 229 -4.47 24.62 4.98
N LYS A 230 -3.74 25.13 5.98
CA LYS A 230 -2.33 24.72 6.23
C LYS A 230 -2.23 23.37 6.94
N THR A 231 -3.19 23.02 7.80
CA THR A 231 -3.15 21.86 8.70
C THR A 231 -4.13 20.75 8.28
N ALA A 232 -5.16 21.09 7.49
CA ALA A 232 -6.16 20.13 7.08
C ALA A 232 -5.56 18.99 6.24
N LYS A 233 -5.66 17.78 6.79
CA LYS A 233 -5.33 16.51 6.12
C LYS A 233 -6.20 15.40 6.70
N PRO A 234 -6.58 14.39 5.92
CA PRO A 234 -7.28 13.23 6.46
C PRO A 234 -6.39 12.51 7.47
N SER A 235 -6.98 11.89 8.49
CA SER A 235 -6.22 10.99 9.35
C SER A 235 -5.84 9.70 8.60
N ALA A 236 -4.84 8.98 9.12
CA ALA A 236 -4.45 7.68 8.56
C ALA A 236 -5.64 6.70 8.60
N HIS A 237 -6.34 6.65 9.72
CA HIS A 237 -7.48 5.76 9.93
C HIS A 237 -8.68 6.10 9.05
N GLU A 238 -9.00 7.39 8.86
CA GLU A 238 -10.05 7.82 7.92
C GLU A 238 -9.70 7.44 6.48
N SER A 239 -8.45 7.69 6.05
CA SER A 239 -7.98 7.29 4.73
C SER A 239 -8.07 5.77 4.54
N MET A 240 -7.64 4.99 5.55
CA MET A 240 -7.74 3.54 5.57
C MET A 240 -9.19 3.05 5.49
N LEU A 241 -10.10 3.61 6.32
CA LEU A 241 -11.50 3.23 6.35
C LEU A 241 -12.16 3.42 4.99
N TYR A 242 -12.17 4.65 4.48
CA TYR A 242 -12.92 4.95 3.26
C TYR A 242 -12.31 4.31 2.00
N THR A 243 -10.98 4.17 1.92
CA THR A 243 -10.34 3.49 0.79
C THR A 243 -10.63 2.00 0.80
N ASN A 244 -10.55 1.33 1.98
CA ASN A 244 -10.87 -0.10 2.07
C ASN A 244 -12.36 -0.36 1.90
N LEU A 245 -13.24 0.50 2.41
CA LEU A 245 -14.68 0.38 2.19
C LEU A 245 -15.03 0.47 0.69
N SER A 246 -14.44 1.44 0.00
CA SER A 246 -14.59 1.57 -1.47
C SER A 246 -14.08 0.33 -2.20
N GLY A 247 -12.91 -0.17 -1.82
CA GLY A 247 -12.35 -1.40 -2.38
C GLY A 247 -13.20 -2.64 -2.07
N ALA A 248 -13.78 -2.73 -0.87
CA ALA A 248 -14.68 -3.82 -0.48
C ALA A 248 -15.95 -3.84 -1.32
N ILE A 249 -16.56 -2.66 -1.57
CA ILE A 249 -17.75 -2.53 -2.43
C ILE A 249 -17.44 -3.05 -3.84
N VAL A 250 -16.34 -2.60 -4.43
CA VAL A 250 -15.94 -3.04 -5.79
C VAL A 250 -15.62 -4.54 -5.81
N ALA A 251 -14.87 -5.04 -4.82
CA ALA A 251 -14.57 -6.46 -4.71
C ALA A 251 -15.84 -7.31 -4.56
N LEU A 252 -16.81 -6.85 -3.77
CA LEU A 252 -18.09 -7.53 -3.56
C LEU A 252 -18.89 -7.60 -4.87
N VAL A 253 -18.95 -6.51 -5.63
CA VAL A 253 -19.62 -6.53 -6.94
C VAL A 253 -18.99 -7.58 -7.86
N PHE A 254 -17.66 -7.60 -7.99
CA PHE A 254 -16.98 -8.61 -8.80
C PHE A 254 -17.16 -10.02 -8.23
N ALA A 255 -17.13 -10.21 -6.92
CA ALA A 255 -17.33 -11.52 -6.29
C ALA A 255 -18.76 -12.07 -6.54
N ILE A 256 -19.77 -11.19 -6.56
CA ILE A 256 -21.15 -11.55 -6.91
C ILE A 256 -21.24 -11.92 -8.40
N LEU A 257 -20.74 -11.05 -9.28
CA LEU A 257 -20.79 -11.25 -10.74
C LEU A 257 -20.07 -12.53 -11.19
N THR A 258 -18.99 -12.91 -10.50
CA THR A 258 -18.22 -14.12 -10.80
C THR A 258 -18.68 -15.35 -10.01
N GLY A 259 -19.75 -15.26 -9.18
CA GLY A 259 -20.24 -16.35 -8.34
C GLY A 259 -19.29 -16.77 -7.20
N GLN A 260 -18.23 -16.00 -6.96
CA GLN A 260 -17.21 -16.36 -5.96
C GLN A 260 -17.70 -16.22 -4.50
N ILE A 261 -18.80 -15.50 -4.25
CA ILE A 261 -19.37 -15.40 -2.90
C ILE A 261 -19.89 -16.77 -2.46
N THR A 262 -20.76 -17.38 -3.25
CA THR A 262 -21.36 -18.69 -2.92
C THR A 262 -20.32 -19.80 -2.90
N SER A 263 -19.44 -19.83 -3.90
CA SER A 263 -18.36 -20.81 -3.99
C SER A 263 -17.36 -20.68 -2.84
N GLY A 264 -17.04 -19.44 -2.45
CA GLY A 264 -16.11 -19.15 -1.35
C GLY A 264 -16.66 -19.58 0.00
N PHE A 265 -17.94 -19.29 0.29
CA PHE A 265 -18.58 -19.77 1.52
C PHE A 265 -18.68 -21.30 1.55
N ALA A 266 -19.06 -21.94 0.44
CA ALA A 266 -19.12 -23.40 0.35
C ALA A 266 -17.73 -24.03 0.57
N PHE A 267 -16.68 -23.44 -0.03
CA PHE A 267 -15.31 -23.89 0.16
C PHE A 267 -14.84 -23.75 1.62
N CYS A 268 -15.09 -22.59 2.24
CA CYS A 268 -14.73 -22.36 3.63
C CYS A 268 -15.51 -23.22 4.62
N ALA A 269 -16.75 -23.56 4.30
CA ALA A 269 -17.53 -24.52 5.09
C ALA A 269 -16.93 -25.93 5.02
N LYS A 270 -16.47 -26.35 3.83
CA LYS A 270 -15.78 -27.62 3.62
C LYS A 270 -14.39 -27.67 4.25
N TYR A 271 -13.67 -26.52 4.24
CA TYR A 271 -12.31 -26.41 4.74
C TYR A 271 -12.15 -25.25 5.76
N PRO A 272 -12.54 -25.43 7.03
CA PRO A 272 -12.51 -24.35 8.05
C PRO A 272 -11.12 -23.77 8.32
N LYS A 273 -10.05 -24.55 8.06
CA LYS A 273 -8.66 -24.08 8.16
C LYS A 273 -8.39 -22.91 7.22
N VAL A 274 -8.98 -22.91 6.02
CA VAL A 274 -8.84 -21.85 5.02
C VAL A 274 -9.51 -20.57 5.48
N LEU A 275 -10.71 -20.63 6.07
CA LEU A 275 -11.37 -19.46 6.65
C LEU A 275 -10.52 -18.83 7.76
N LYS A 276 -9.97 -19.66 8.66
CA LYS A 276 -9.07 -19.18 9.72
C LYS A 276 -7.83 -18.50 9.15
N ALA A 277 -7.24 -19.05 8.10
CA ALA A 277 -6.10 -18.46 7.42
C ALA A 277 -6.46 -17.12 6.74
N ILE A 278 -7.63 -17.02 6.07
CA ILE A 278 -8.17 -15.78 5.49
C ILE A 278 -8.31 -14.68 6.57
N VAL A 279 -8.89 -15.01 7.73
CA VAL A 279 -9.03 -14.07 8.84
C VAL A 279 -7.65 -13.65 9.38
N SER A 280 -6.74 -14.61 9.55
CA SER A 280 -5.40 -14.32 10.09
C SER A 280 -4.59 -13.40 9.18
N TYR A 281 -4.54 -13.66 7.86
CA TYR A 281 -3.82 -12.75 6.98
C TYR A 281 -4.53 -11.41 6.83
N SER A 282 -5.86 -11.35 6.91
CA SER A 282 -6.60 -10.09 6.90
C SER A 282 -6.27 -9.21 8.11
N LEU A 283 -6.09 -9.80 9.29
CA LEU A 283 -5.64 -9.08 10.48
C LEU A 283 -4.18 -8.60 10.33
N ALA A 284 -3.28 -9.43 9.80
CA ALA A 284 -1.91 -9.01 9.51
C ALA A 284 -1.87 -7.86 8.48
N SER A 285 -2.73 -7.92 7.45
CA SER A 285 -2.95 -6.83 6.50
C SER A 285 -3.41 -5.56 7.20
N ALA A 286 -4.38 -5.64 8.12
CA ALA A 286 -4.93 -4.48 8.83
C ALA A 286 -3.85 -3.77 9.65
N VAL A 287 -2.99 -4.52 10.34
CA VAL A 287 -1.83 -3.95 11.06
C VAL A 287 -0.89 -3.24 10.09
N GLY A 288 -0.51 -3.89 8.98
CA GLY A 288 0.37 -3.32 7.96
C GLY A 288 -0.23 -2.09 7.29
N GLN A 289 -1.52 -2.08 7.04
CA GLN A 289 -2.22 -0.94 6.42
C GLN A 289 -2.23 0.31 7.30
N ASN A 290 -2.24 0.19 8.62
CA ASN A 290 -2.08 1.35 9.50
C ASN A 290 -0.76 2.07 9.22
N PHE A 291 0.36 1.34 9.09
CA PHE A 291 1.65 1.94 8.73
C PHE A 291 1.66 2.50 7.31
N ILE A 292 1.00 1.83 6.36
CA ILE A 292 0.87 2.32 4.97
C ILE A 292 0.16 3.67 4.95
N TYR A 293 -1.05 3.75 5.53
CA TYR A 293 -1.84 4.98 5.48
C TYR A 293 -1.22 6.08 6.33
N HIS A 294 -0.55 5.73 7.43
CA HIS A 294 0.24 6.70 8.17
C HIS A 294 1.38 7.27 7.32
N THR A 295 2.11 6.43 6.58
CA THR A 295 3.17 6.88 5.66
C THR A 295 2.60 7.76 4.54
N ILE A 296 1.47 7.41 3.94
CA ILE A 296 0.81 8.22 2.92
C ILE A 296 0.43 9.60 3.47
N THR A 297 -0.15 9.66 4.65
CA THR A 297 -0.68 10.91 5.21
C THR A 297 0.40 11.80 5.82
N SER A 298 1.43 11.24 6.43
CA SER A 298 2.52 11.97 7.09
C SER A 298 3.66 12.33 6.12
N PHE A 299 3.95 11.46 5.16
CA PHE A 299 5.00 11.66 4.16
C PHE A 299 4.38 11.85 2.77
N ASP A 300 4.42 10.82 1.92
CA ASP A 300 3.75 10.83 0.61
C ASP A 300 3.65 9.41 -0.01
N VAL A 301 2.88 9.32 -1.13
CA VAL A 301 2.64 8.07 -1.84
C VAL A 301 3.92 7.53 -2.50
N LEU A 302 4.80 8.41 -2.96
CA LEU A 302 6.07 8.01 -3.57
C LEU A 302 7.01 7.38 -2.53
N VAL A 303 7.08 7.95 -1.33
CA VAL A 303 7.84 7.35 -0.20
C VAL A 303 7.31 5.96 0.11
N LEU A 304 5.99 5.80 0.24
CA LEU A 304 5.39 4.50 0.46
C LEU A 304 5.74 3.50 -0.65
N THR A 305 5.61 3.91 -1.91
CA THR A 305 5.92 3.05 -3.06
C THR A 305 7.38 2.60 -3.02
N THR A 306 8.30 3.51 -2.67
CA THR A 306 9.71 3.19 -2.46
C THR A 306 9.90 2.15 -1.36
N VAL A 307 9.29 2.36 -0.19
CA VAL A 307 9.37 1.43 0.96
C VAL A 307 8.85 0.05 0.59
N THR A 308 7.67 -0.03 -0.01
CA THR A 308 7.05 -1.31 -0.38
C THR A 308 7.81 -2.06 -1.48
N THR A 309 8.44 -1.34 -2.41
CA THR A 309 9.28 -1.92 -3.46
C THR A 309 10.60 -2.44 -2.89
N THR A 310 11.25 -1.65 -2.05
CA THR A 310 12.52 -2.01 -1.40
C THR A 310 12.34 -3.19 -0.44
N ARG A 311 11.18 -3.31 0.22
CA ARG A 311 10.87 -4.45 1.08
C ARG A 311 11.06 -5.78 0.36
N LYS A 312 10.61 -5.91 -0.89
CA LYS A 312 10.73 -7.17 -1.66
C LYS A 312 12.20 -7.56 -1.87
N ILE A 313 13.04 -6.59 -2.19
CA ILE A 313 14.48 -6.81 -2.35
C ILE A 313 15.09 -7.25 -1.01
N PHE A 314 14.76 -6.53 0.06
CA PHE A 314 15.25 -6.83 1.41
C PHE A 314 14.87 -8.24 1.86
N SER A 315 13.61 -8.65 1.63
CA SER A 315 13.14 -10.01 1.96
C SER A 315 13.92 -11.09 1.21
N THR A 316 14.23 -10.84 -0.06
CA THR A 316 15.01 -11.82 -0.87
C THR A 316 16.47 -11.87 -0.42
N VAL A 317 17.10 -10.73 -0.15
CA VAL A 317 18.47 -10.67 0.37
C VAL A 317 18.56 -11.37 1.72
N TYR A 318 17.61 -11.13 2.62
CA TYR A 318 17.53 -11.81 3.91
C TYR A 318 17.38 -13.33 3.77
N SER A 319 16.53 -13.79 2.83
CA SER A 319 16.35 -15.22 2.54
C SER A 319 17.66 -15.89 2.10
N VAL A 320 18.47 -15.19 1.32
CA VAL A 320 19.80 -15.69 0.88
C VAL A 320 20.77 -15.83 2.06
N PHE A 321 20.79 -14.87 2.98
CA PHE A 321 21.61 -14.96 4.18
C PHE A 321 21.19 -16.13 5.10
N ARG A 322 19.88 -16.42 5.13
CA ARG A 322 19.35 -17.53 5.94
C ARG A 322 19.59 -18.89 5.30
N ASN A 323 19.56 -18.97 3.97
CA ASN A 323 19.71 -20.21 3.21
C ASN A 323 20.97 -20.14 2.33
N PRO A 324 22.15 -20.62 2.79
CA PRO A 324 23.41 -20.55 2.05
C PRO A 324 23.38 -21.19 0.66
N ASN A 325 22.42 -22.09 0.42
CA ASN A 325 22.24 -22.76 -0.87
C ASN A 325 21.57 -21.87 -1.94
N GLN A 326 21.06 -20.68 -1.56
CA GLN A 326 20.47 -19.70 -2.46
C GLN A 326 21.46 -18.55 -2.67
N THR A 327 22.27 -18.62 -3.71
CA THR A 327 23.18 -17.52 -4.07
C THR A 327 22.50 -16.51 -4.98
N LEU A 328 22.73 -15.22 -4.74
CA LEU A 328 22.32 -14.17 -5.67
C LEU A 328 23.28 -14.13 -6.86
N THR A 329 22.73 -13.94 -8.04
CA THR A 329 23.54 -13.71 -9.25
C THR A 329 24.20 -12.33 -9.21
N ASN A 330 25.28 -12.14 -9.97
CA ASN A 330 25.96 -10.85 -10.09
C ASN A 330 24.99 -9.73 -10.55
N ILE A 331 24.03 -10.06 -11.42
CA ILE A 331 22.98 -9.13 -11.88
C ILE A 331 22.09 -8.69 -10.71
N GLN A 332 21.72 -9.60 -9.83
CA GLN A 332 20.93 -9.28 -8.63
C GLN A 332 21.71 -8.40 -7.65
N TRP A 333 22.98 -8.69 -7.42
CA TRP A 333 23.85 -7.86 -6.58
C TRP A 333 24.00 -6.44 -7.15
N THR A 334 24.17 -6.31 -8.46
CA THR A 334 24.22 -5.01 -9.15
C THR A 334 22.90 -4.25 -8.98
N GLY A 335 21.75 -4.93 -9.15
CA GLY A 335 20.44 -4.36 -8.91
C GLY A 335 20.25 -3.85 -7.48
N CYS A 336 20.63 -4.65 -6.47
CA CYS A 336 20.62 -4.26 -5.07
C CYS A 336 21.47 -3.00 -4.81
N PHE A 337 22.71 -3.00 -5.29
CA PHE A 337 23.63 -1.87 -5.11
C PHE A 337 23.05 -0.57 -5.67
N ILE A 338 22.52 -0.61 -6.90
CA ILE A 338 21.88 0.57 -7.53
C ILE A 338 20.72 1.08 -6.67
N VAL A 339 19.82 0.19 -6.23
CA VAL A 339 18.66 0.58 -5.41
C VAL A 339 19.10 1.23 -4.11
N PHE A 340 19.99 0.59 -3.35
CA PHE A 340 20.40 1.11 -2.05
C PHE A 340 21.24 2.39 -2.16
N ALA A 341 22.08 2.52 -3.19
CA ALA A 341 22.83 3.74 -3.46
C ALA A 341 21.92 4.94 -3.72
N PHE A 342 20.93 4.78 -4.62
CA PHE A 342 20.02 5.88 -4.95
C PHE A 342 19.03 6.19 -3.82
N LEU A 343 18.56 5.20 -3.05
CA LEU A 343 17.77 5.44 -1.84
C LEU A 343 18.56 6.19 -0.77
N GLY A 344 19.81 5.83 -0.56
CA GLY A 344 20.70 6.53 0.36
C GLY A 344 20.93 7.98 -0.06
N MET A 345 21.19 8.23 -1.35
CA MET A 345 21.35 9.57 -1.90
C MET A 345 20.06 10.40 -1.77
N GLU A 346 18.89 9.82 -2.05
CA GLU A 346 17.61 10.50 -1.91
C GLU A 346 17.34 10.91 -0.45
N THR A 347 17.64 9.99 0.48
CA THR A 347 17.50 10.25 1.92
C THR A 347 18.45 11.35 2.36
N ALA A 348 19.71 11.29 1.95
CA ALA A 348 20.72 12.32 2.27
C ALA A 348 20.32 13.72 1.73
N GLU A 349 19.79 13.77 0.50
CA GLU A 349 19.32 15.02 -0.09
C GLU A 349 18.10 15.61 0.66
N LYS A 350 17.15 14.75 1.08
CA LYS A 350 16.00 15.19 1.90
C LYS A 350 16.45 15.75 3.26
N VAL A 351 17.38 15.07 3.93
CA VAL A 351 17.96 15.55 5.20
C VAL A 351 18.70 16.88 5.01
N ARG A 352 19.51 17.00 3.97
CA ARG A 352 20.23 18.24 3.64
C ARG A 352 19.28 19.41 3.40
N ARG A 353 18.21 19.19 2.62
CA ARG A 353 17.19 20.23 2.37
C ARG A 353 16.46 20.63 3.66
N SER A 354 16.10 19.68 4.50
CA SER A 354 15.46 19.93 5.78
C SER A 354 16.36 20.78 6.70
N ARG A 355 17.65 20.44 6.80
CA ARG A 355 18.63 21.22 7.57
C ARG A 355 18.76 22.64 7.06
N ASN A 356 18.84 22.85 5.74
CA ASN A 356 18.96 24.18 5.13
C ASN A 356 17.71 25.03 5.40
N ILE A 357 16.50 24.45 5.33
CA ILE A 357 15.25 25.16 5.64
C ILE A 357 15.20 25.56 7.12
N ASN A 358 15.63 24.69 8.02
CA ASN A 358 15.64 24.97 9.45
C ASN A 358 16.70 26.06 9.80
N ALA A 359 17.86 26.01 9.17
CA ALA A 359 18.89 27.05 9.32
C ALA A 359 18.40 28.41 8.81
N ALA A 360 17.71 28.46 7.66
CA ALA A 360 17.13 29.67 7.12
C ALA A 360 16.03 30.25 8.03
N ARG A 361 15.16 29.38 8.60
CA ARG A 361 14.14 29.80 9.57
C ARG A 361 14.73 30.29 10.89
N GLY A 362 15.83 29.69 11.35
CA GLY A 362 16.55 30.14 12.55
C GLY A 362 17.12 31.55 12.34
N ARG A 363 17.73 31.82 11.19
CA ARG A 363 18.25 33.17 10.85
C ARG A 363 17.15 34.23 10.74
N ALA A 364 15.99 33.86 10.15
CA ALA A 364 14.86 34.80 10.02
C ALA A 364 14.12 35.10 11.35
N LYS A 365 14.41 34.37 12.42
CA LYS A 365 13.89 34.66 13.77
C LYS A 365 14.85 35.52 14.62
N LEU A 366 16.08 35.72 14.16
CA LEU A 366 17.14 36.52 14.83
C LEU A 366 17.26 37.90 14.24
N VAL A 367 16.55 38.22 13.18
CA VAL A 367 16.33 39.54 12.56
C VAL A 367 14.89 39.96 12.84
#